data_8b105d430bc92170a5ba3e36beaeaf8f
#
_entry.id   8b105d430bc92170a5ba3e36beaeaf8f
#
_cell.length_a   1.000
_cell.length_b   1.000
_cell.length_c   1.000
_cell.angle_alpha   90.00
_cell.angle_beta   90.00
_cell.angle_gamma   90.00
#
_symmetry.space_group_name_H-M   'P 1'
#
loop_
_entity.id
_entity.type
_entity.pdbx_description
1 polymer ?
#
loop_
_entity_poly.entity_id
_entity_poly.type
_entity_poly.pdbx_seq_one_letter_code
_entity_poly.pdbx_strand_id
1 'polypeptide(L)'
;GYTATLTDHNRVLSDYNFSANEDGISFSVSGNQLVITATDAPSDSVRITANKVGSSRRGVITWTDGTFNQGSGKQDVITYAQSVSDPVQAFLNLKVSYGSAKIVKASEDGKVDNLTFTVTGNGINQTVKTNSKGEVQIDNLMPGVYTVTEMDYDKYEPQESRRLTVVSGQVSTVTFNNKLKRGDLQIVKSSEDNLNEGVTFHLYGTSLSGIAVDEYAVTDENGVATFEDVLISGSTPYTVEEVDTAVRYVVPEAQSAPIKW
;
A
#
# COMPACT_ATOMS: atom_id res chain seq x y z
N GLY A 1 -0.70 -0.96 18.02
CA GLY A 1 -0.86 -0.60 19.42
C GLY A 1 0.47 -0.22 20.07
N TYR A 2 0.39 0.51 21.16
CA TYR A 2 1.53 1.00 21.94
C TYR A 2 1.64 0.18 23.20
N THR A 3 2.84 -0.20 23.61
CA THR A 3 3.07 -1.00 24.81
C THR A 3 4.16 -0.39 25.67
N ALA A 4 3.89 -0.26 26.95
CA ALA A 4 4.86 0.16 27.94
C ALA A 4 4.91 -0.87 29.07
N THR A 5 6.08 -1.06 29.67
CA THR A 5 6.26 -2.01 30.78
C THR A 5 6.87 -1.28 31.96
N LEU A 6 6.19 -1.34 33.10
CA LEU A 6 6.68 -0.85 34.37
C LEU A 6 7.11 -2.04 35.23
N THR A 7 8.32 -2.00 35.75
CA THR A 7 8.82 -3.05 36.68
C THR A 7 8.86 -2.50 38.10
N ASP A 8 8.24 -3.19 39.05
CA ASP A 8 8.28 -2.85 40.46
C ASP A 8 8.81 -4.05 41.28
N HIS A 9 9.97 -3.88 41.85
CA HIS A 9 10.62 -4.90 42.66
C HIS A 9 10.17 -4.91 44.15
N ASN A 10 9.41 -3.90 44.54
CA ASN A 10 9.08 -3.67 45.93
C ASN A 10 7.64 -4.03 46.30
N ARG A 11 6.80 -4.37 45.26
CA ARG A 11 5.38 -4.56 45.46
C ARG A 11 4.84 -5.73 44.66
N VAL A 12 3.78 -6.32 45.18
CA VAL A 12 2.99 -7.35 44.48
C VAL A 12 1.96 -6.62 43.63
N LEU A 13 2.25 -6.43 42.34
CA LEU A 13 1.40 -5.66 41.42
C LEU A 13 0.01 -6.26 41.23
N SER A 14 -0.14 -7.58 41.40
CA SER A 14 -1.44 -8.25 41.36
C SER A 14 -2.39 -7.86 42.49
N ASP A 15 -1.89 -7.21 43.54
CA ASP A 15 -2.71 -6.67 44.62
C ASP A 15 -3.43 -5.36 44.25
N TYR A 16 -3.21 -4.87 43.04
CA TYR A 16 -3.72 -3.56 42.59
C TYR A 16 -4.61 -3.68 41.39
N ASN A 17 -5.64 -2.83 41.36
CA ASN A 17 -6.43 -2.54 40.14
C ASN A 17 -5.91 -1.26 39.53
N PHE A 18 -5.69 -1.29 38.22
CA PHE A 18 -5.19 -0.17 37.45
C PHE A 18 -6.28 0.44 36.59
N SER A 19 -6.31 1.75 36.47
CA SER A 19 -7.19 2.49 35.56
C SER A 19 -6.46 3.69 34.97
N ALA A 20 -6.88 4.13 33.78
CA ALA A 20 -6.35 5.32 33.14
C ALA A 20 -7.44 6.39 33.02
N ASN A 21 -7.01 7.65 32.89
CA ASN A 21 -7.92 8.77 32.59
C ASN A 21 -8.19 8.93 31.09
N GLU A 22 -7.77 7.99 30.27
CA GLU A 22 -7.88 7.98 28.84
C GLU A 22 -8.41 6.60 28.38
N ASP A 23 -9.29 6.62 27.39
CA ASP A 23 -9.86 5.38 26.81
C ASP A 23 -8.84 4.62 25.96
N GLY A 24 -9.11 3.33 25.71
CA GLY A 24 -8.23 2.49 24.88
C GLY A 24 -6.97 2.00 25.55
N ILE A 25 -6.80 2.24 26.85
CA ILE A 25 -5.66 1.76 27.65
C ILE A 25 -6.07 0.51 28.46
N SER A 26 -5.28 -0.52 28.36
CA SER A 26 -5.46 -1.79 29.09
C SER A 26 -4.22 -2.16 29.88
N PHE A 27 -4.39 -2.99 30.92
CA PHE A 27 -3.36 -3.36 31.86
C PHE A 27 -3.27 -4.86 32.01
N SER A 28 -2.04 -5.37 32.08
CA SER A 28 -1.75 -6.77 32.38
C SER A 28 -0.60 -6.86 33.35
N VAL A 29 -0.73 -7.68 34.38
CA VAL A 29 0.31 -7.91 35.38
C VAL A 29 0.95 -9.28 35.12
N SER A 30 2.29 -9.31 35.04
CA SER A 30 3.08 -10.53 34.93
C SER A 30 4.25 -10.47 35.91
N GLY A 31 4.14 -11.20 37.03
CA GLY A 31 5.13 -11.13 38.10
C GLY A 31 5.26 -9.73 38.68
N ASN A 32 6.44 -9.14 38.57
CA ASN A 32 6.73 -7.76 39.02
C ASN A 32 6.61 -6.73 37.90
N GLN A 33 6.00 -7.08 36.79
CA GLN A 33 5.82 -6.17 35.65
C GLN A 33 4.35 -5.84 35.44
N LEU A 34 4.08 -4.56 35.24
CA LEU A 34 2.83 -4.02 34.72
C LEU A 34 3.03 -3.69 33.25
N VAL A 35 2.32 -4.41 32.38
CA VAL A 35 2.29 -4.13 30.94
C VAL A 35 1.06 -3.27 30.64
N ILE A 36 1.29 -2.13 30.04
CA ILE A 36 0.26 -1.16 29.65
C ILE A 36 0.20 -1.13 28.13
N THR A 37 -0.98 -1.35 27.60
CA THR A 37 -1.19 -1.35 26.15
C THR A 37 -2.22 -0.29 25.79
N ALA A 38 -1.91 0.56 24.79
CA ALA A 38 -2.85 1.51 24.22
C ALA A 38 -3.18 1.10 22.79
N THR A 39 -4.45 1.20 22.39
CA THR A 39 -4.91 0.92 21.01
C THR A 39 -4.49 2.03 20.05
N ASP A 40 -4.57 3.28 20.52
CA ASP A 40 -4.20 4.47 19.78
C ASP A 40 -3.01 5.17 20.42
N ALA A 41 -2.48 6.21 19.78
CA ALA A 41 -1.44 7.04 20.38
C ALA A 41 -1.99 7.69 21.65
N PRO A 42 -1.40 7.42 22.83
CA PRO A 42 -1.83 8.08 24.05
C PRO A 42 -1.56 9.58 23.97
N SER A 43 -2.31 10.36 24.75
CA SER A 43 -2.06 11.79 24.90
C SER A 43 -0.67 12.06 25.51
N ASP A 44 -0.20 13.31 25.46
CA ASP A 44 1.12 13.71 25.98
C ASP A 44 1.29 13.38 27.48
N SER A 45 0.20 13.21 28.21
CA SER A 45 0.23 12.75 29.58
C SER A 45 -0.98 11.88 29.93
N VAL A 46 -0.72 10.64 30.28
CA VAL A 46 -1.73 9.68 30.73
C VAL A 46 -1.56 9.49 32.23
N ARG A 47 -2.66 9.68 32.97
CA ARG A 47 -2.67 9.41 34.42
C ARG A 47 -3.16 7.99 34.66
N ILE A 48 -2.33 7.19 35.27
CA ILE A 48 -2.67 5.84 35.68
C ILE A 48 -2.87 5.81 37.20
N THR A 49 -3.99 5.31 37.63
CA THR A 49 -4.34 5.15 39.05
C THR A 49 -4.23 3.68 39.42
N ALA A 50 -3.46 3.39 40.48
CA ALA A 50 -3.34 2.08 41.07
C ALA A 50 -4.09 2.06 42.41
N ASN A 51 -5.12 1.25 42.52
CA ASN A 51 -5.90 1.07 43.75
C ASN A 51 -5.59 -0.30 44.34
N LYS A 52 -5.08 -0.32 45.56
CA LYS A 52 -4.85 -1.59 46.28
C LYS A 52 -6.18 -2.24 46.66
N VAL A 53 -6.36 -3.50 46.27
CA VAL A 53 -7.57 -4.28 46.59
C VAL A 53 -7.73 -4.38 48.10
N GLY A 54 -8.94 -4.11 48.62
CA GLY A 54 -9.24 -4.16 50.04
C GLY A 54 -8.60 -3.05 50.90
N SER A 55 -8.12 -1.97 50.28
CA SER A 55 -7.48 -0.85 50.96
C SER A 55 -7.96 0.47 50.38
N SER A 56 -8.01 1.53 51.16
CA SER A 56 -8.22 2.89 50.71
C SER A 56 -6.96 3.58 50.14
N ARG A 57 -5.86 2.85 50.08
CA ARG A 57 -4.61 3.39 49.52
C ARG A 57 -4.69 3.50 48.00
N ARG A 58 -4.31 4.66 47.51
CA ARG A 58 -4.22 4.98 46.07
C ARG A 58 -2.80 5.38 45.72
N GLY A 59 -2.30 4.86 44.63
CA GLY A 59 -1.17 5.38 43.91
C GLY A 59 -1.62 6.05 42.62
N VAL A 60 -1.06 7.21 42.31
CA VAL A 60 -1.29 7.89 41.03
C VAL A 60 0.02 7.93 40.25
N ILE A 61 0.04 7.40 39.08
CA ILE A 61 1.15 7.44 38.14
C ILE A 61 0.76 8.44 37.05
N THR A 62 1.53 9.50 36.88
CA THR A 62 1.34 10.44 35.77
C THR A 62 2.39 10.14 34.72
N TRP A 63 1.93 9.94 33.51
CA TRP A 63 2.74 9.65 32.34
C TRP A 63 2.89 10.92 31.53
N THR A 64 4.12 11.37 31.33
CA THR A 64 4.40 12.53 30.49
C THR A 64 5.23 12.10 29.30
N ASP A 65 5.16 12.89 28.22
CA ASP A 65 5.95 12.67 27.03
C ASP A 65 7.45 12.59 27.36
N GLY A 66 8.02 11.44 27.13
CA GLY A 66 9.41 11.18 27.37
C GLY A 66 9.72 9.67 27.34
N THR A 67 10.97 9.30 27.28
CA THR A 67 11.41 7.90 27.17
C THR A 67 11.36 7.19 28.52
N PHE A 68 10.67 6.05 28.58
CA PHE A 68 10.87 5.10 29.66
C PHE A 68 12.29 4.54 29.56
N ASN A 69 13.16 5.02 30.41
CA ASN A 69 14.56 4.62 30.38
C ASN A 69 14.79 3.42 31.31
N GLN A 70 14.62 2.22 30.77
CA GLN A 70 14.95 0.99 31.50
C GLN A 70 16.44 0.87 31.87
N GLY A 71 17.32 1.71 31.27
CA GLY A 71 18.77 1.57 31.40
C GLY A 71 19.43 2.45 32.44
N SER A 72 18.74 3.42 33.01
CA SER A 72 19.38 4.46 33.84
C SER A 72 19.40 4.17 35.36
N GLY A 73 18.94 3.02 35.81
CA GLY A 73 18.90 2.71 37.24
C GLY A 73 17.93 3.56 38.08
N LYS A 74 17.29 4.55 37.46
CA LYS A 74 16.12 5.23 38.01
C LYS A 74 14.92 4.38 37.60
N GLN A 75 14.71 3.32 38.31
CA GLN A 75 13.39 2.76 38.39
C GLN A 75 12.51 3.85 38.91
N ASP A 76 11.55 4.28 38.12
CA ASP A 76 10.47 5.09 38.62
C ASP A 76 9.71 4.23 39.60
N VAL A 77 10.19 4.31 40.82
CA VAL A 77 9.60 3.61 41.95
C VAL A 77 8.21 4.18 42.07
N ILE A 78 7.17 3.37 41.91
CA ILE A 78 5.87 3.72 42.42
C ILE A 78 6.04 3.88 43.91
N THR A 79 6.35 5.10 44.36
CA THR A 79 6.47 5.43 45.77
C THR A 79 5.07 5.63 46.29
N TYR A 80 4.61 4.80 47.21
CA TYR A 80 3.34 5.03 47.88
C TYR A 80 3.54 6.15 48.90
N ALA A 81 2.69 7.13 48.81
CA ALA A 81 2.46 7.96 49.95
C ALA A 81 1.95 7.10 51.10
N GLN A 82 2.51 7.23 52.28
CA GLN A 82 2.04 6.50 53.46
C GLN A 82 0.71 7.06 53.98
N SER A 83 0.21 8.16 53.42
CA SER A 83 -1.10 8.74 53.72
C SER A 83 -2.01 8.77 52.49
N VAL A 84 -3.32 8.62 52.69
CA VAL A 84 -4.35 8.59 51.67
C VAL A 84 -4.46 9.89 50.86
N SER A 85 -3.81 10.95 51.27
CA SER A 85 -3.97 12.31 50.74
C SER A 85 -2.90 12.75 49.73
N ASP A 86 -1.78 12.02 49.62
CA ASP A 86 -0.69 12.48 48.76
C ASP A 86 -0.58 11.58 47.52
N PRO A 87 -0.89 12.11 46.33
CA PRO A 87 -0.67 11.40 45.10
C PRO A 87 0.82 11.19 44.86
N VAL A 88 1.21 9.96 44.59
CA VAL A 88 2.55 9.67 44.09
C VAL A 88 2.56 9.81 42.61
N GLN A 89 3.43 10.64 42.11
CA GLN A 89 3.66 10.82 40.69
C GLN A 89 4.86 10.00 40.24
N ALA A 90 4.62 9.07 39.32
CA ALA A 90 5.69 8.46 38.54
C ALA A 90 5.49 8.85 37.09
N PHE A 91 6.60 9.19 36.42
CA PHE A 91 6.58 9.60 35.02
C PHE A 91 6.97 8.41 34.15
N LEU A 92 6.09 8.00 33.26
CA LEU A 92 6.39 7.05 32.22
C LEU A 92 6.42 7.76 30.87
N ASN A 93 7.50 7.58 30.18
CA ASN A 93 7.66 8.08 28.84
C ASN A 93 7.29 7.02 27.83
N LEU A 94 6.16 7.15 27.17
CA LEU A 94 5.76 6.30 26.07
C LEU A 94 6.53 6.69 24.82
N LYS A 95 7.50 5.88 24.44
CA LYS A 95 8.15 6.04 23.12
C LYS A 95 7.30 5.37 22.07
N VAL A 96 6.72 6.18 21.19
CA VAL A 96 6.11 5.66 19.97
C VAL A 96 7.24 5.17 19.06
N SER A 97 7.28 3.88 18.79
CA SER A 97 8.17 3.33 17.77
C SER A 97 7.45 3.29 16.45
N TYR A 98 7.85 4.16 15.54
CA TYR A 98 7.33 4.23 14.18
C TYR A 98 7.87 3.08 13.33
N GLY A 99 7.15 2.76 12.27
CA GLY A 99 7.61 1.91 11.18
C GLY A 99 7.67 2.67 9.87
N SER A 100 7.98 1.97 8.79
CA SER A 100 8.04 2.54 7.45
C SER A 100 7.22 1.69 6.48
N ALA A 101 6.67 2.34 5.46
CA ALA A 101 6.04 1.71 4.32
C ALA A 101 6.93 1.88 3.09
N LYS A 102 7.19 0.80 2.36
CA LYS A 102 7.91 0.83 1.10
C LYS A 102 6.99 0.32 -0.01
N ILE A 103 6.85 1.11 -1.06
CA ILE A 103 6.17 0.72 -2.30
C ILE A 103 7.23 0.34 -3.31
N VAL A 104 7.09 -0.84 -3.92
CA VAL A 104 7.95 -1.34 -4.99
C VAL A 104 7.10 -1.52 -6.23
N LYS A 105 7.53 -0.88 -7.30
CA LYS A 105 6.82 -0.87 -8.58
C LYS A 105 7.60 -1.62 -9.65
N ALA A 106 6.91 -2.53 -10.32
CA ALA A 106 7.32 -3.12 -11.59
C ALA A 106 6.31 -2.72 -12.68
N SER A 107 6.74 -2.75 -13.93
CA SER A 107 5.90 -2.44 -15.08
C SER A 107 6.38 -3.23 -16.30
N GLU A 108 5.44 -3.70 -17.10
CA GLU A 108 5.72 -4.48 -18.31
C GLU A 108 6.56 -3.70 -19.33
N ASP A 109 6.37 -2.38 -19.41
CA ASP A 109 7.15 -1.51 -20.31
C ASP A 109 8.45 -0.97 -19.67
N GLY A 110 8.79 -1.44 -18.47
CA GLY A 110 9.96 -1.00 -17.72
C GLY A 110 9.89 0.43 -17.17
N LYS A 111 8.78 1.14 -17.37
CA LYS A 111 8.62 2.53 -16.89
C LYS A 111 8.07 2.52 -15.47
N VAL A 112 8.94 2.77 -14.51
CA VAL A 112 8.64 2.69 -13.07
C VAL A 112 8.85 4.01 -12.32
N ASP A 113 9.42 5.01 -12.98
CA ASP A 113 9.74 6.31 -12.39
C ASP A 113 8.53 7.25 -12.40
N ASN A 114 8.42 8.07 -11.35
CA ASN A 114 7.42 9.13 -11.22
C ASN A 114 5.95 8.64 -11.26
N LEU A 115 5.69 7.40 -10.90
CA LEU A 115 4.34 6.86 -10.75
C LEU A 115 3.75 7.27 -9.40
N THR A 116 2.51 7.70 -9.43
CA THR A 116 1.84 8.32 -8.27
C THR A 116 1.03 7.29 -7.49
N PHE A 117 1.19 7.33 -6.18
CA PHE A 117 0.45 6.53 -5.21
C PHE A 117 -0.17 7.42 -4.14
N THR A 118 -1.33 7.02 -3.64
CA THR A 118 -1.95 7.59 -2.44
C THR A 118 -1.89 6.57 -1.32
N VAL A 119 -1.43 7.00 -0.14
CA VAL A 119 -1.38 6.19 1.07
C VAL A 119 -2.27 6.80 2.12
N THR A 120 -3.26 6.03 2.58
CA THR A 120 -4.26 6.46 3.57
C THR A 120 -4.30 5.50 4.75
N GLY A 121 -4.51 6.01 5.94
CA GLY A 121 -4.62 5.23 7.18
C GLY A 121 -4.11 6.01 8.38
N ASN A 122 -4.56 5.69 9.58
CA ASN A 122 -4.16 6.35 10.83
C ASN A 122 -4.13 7.88 10.74
N GLY A 123 -5.16 8.46 10.13
CA GLY A 123 -5.30 9.92 9.99
C GLY A 123 -4.43 10.57 8.92
N ILE A 124 -3.60 9.81 8.18
CA ILE A 124 -2.85 10.36 7.04
C ILE A 124 -3.55 10.12 5.71
N ASN A 125 -3.34 11.07 4.81
CA ASN A 125 -3.67 10.96 3.39
C ASN A 125 -2.51 11.63 2.64
N GLN A 126 -1.58 10.82 2.16
CA GLN A 126 -0.34 11.28 1.56
C GLN A 126 -0.20 10.79 0.13
N THR A 127 0.18 11.68 -0.76
CA THR A 127 0.51 11.36 -2.15
C THR A 127 2.02 11.30 -2.32
N VAL A 128 2.50 10.21 -2.91
CA VAL A 128 3.93 9.94 -3.12
C VAL A 128 4.18 9.48 -4.55
N LYS A 129 5.43 9.57 -4.99
CA LYS A 129 5.84 9.14 -6.33
C LYS A 129 7.06 8.25 -6.26
N THR A 130 7.10 7.26 -7.14
CA THR A 130 8.26 6.37 -7.28
C THR A 130 9.47 7.10 -7.88
N ASN A 131 10.66 6.63 -7.51
CA ASN A 131 11.92 7.05 -8.09
C ASN A 131 12.29 6.21 -9.34
N SER A 132 13.46 6.44 -9.91
CA SER A 132 13.96 5.74 -11.10
C SER A 132 14.12 4.22 -10.93
N LYS A 133 14.16 3.73 -9.69
CA LYS A 133 14.19 2.29 -9.38
C LYS A 133 12.79 1.70 -9.18
N GLY A 134 11.75 2.52 -9.30
CA GLY A 134 10.37 2.11 -9.01
C GLY A 134 10.06 2.02 -7.52
N GLU A 135 10.78 2.71 -6.67
CA GLU A 135 10.62 2.62 -5.23
C GLU A 135 10.23 3.96 -4.62
N VAL A 136 9.42 3.92 -3.57
CA VAL A 136 9.22 5.04 -2.66
C VAL A 136 9.02 4.50 -1.24
N GLN A 137 9.63 5.17 -0.27
CA GLN A 137 9.51 4.83 1.14
C GLN A 137 8.94 6.01 1.91
N ILE A 138 8.04 5.72 2.82
CA ILE A 138 7.44 6.67 3.76
C ILE A 138 7.85 6.23 5.15
N ASP A 139 8.58 7.10 5.85
CA ASP A 139 9.08 6.84 7.19
C ASP A 139 8.17 7.48 8.26
N ASN A 140 8.43 7.13 9.50
CA ASN A 140 7.73 7.67 10.67
C ASN A 140 6.21 7.47 10.64
N LEU A 141 5.78 6.31 10.15
CA LEU A 141 4.38 5.92 10.16
C LEU A 141 4.04 5.21 11.48
N MET A 142 2.90 5.56 12.03
CA MET A 142 2.32 4.81 13.16
C MET A 142 2.08 3.35 12.76
N PRO A 143 2.37 2.37 13.62
CA PRO A 143 1.99 0.99 13.37
C PRO A 143 0.48 0.87 13.13
N GLY A 144 0.10 0.08 12.14
CA GLY A 144 -1.31 -0.12 11.78
C GLY A 144 -1.50 -0.46 10.31
N VAL A 145 -2.74 -0.46 9.88
CA VAL A 145 -3.11 -0.81 8.51
C VAL A 145 -3.29 0.44 7.67
N TYR A 146 -2.63 0.46 6.53
CA TYR A 146 -2.72 1.50 5.52
C TYR A 146 -3.27 0.94 4.22
N THR A 147 -3.92 1.78 3.45
CA THR A 147 -4.36 1.47 2.08
C THR A 147 -3.47 2.22 1.11
N VAL A 148 -2.91 1.48 0.17
CA VAL A 148 -2.06 2.02 -0.90
C VAL A 148 -2.80 1.88 -2.22
N THR A 149 -2.98 2.98 -2.93
CA THR A 149 -3.69 3.05 -4.21
C THR A 149 -2.79 3.66 -5.26
N GLU A 150 -2.61 2.98 -6.38
CA GLU A 150 -1.95 3.56 -7.55
C GLU A 150 -2.91 4.46 -8.31
N MET A 151 -2.43 5.58 -8.84
CA MET A 151 -3.21 6.41 -9.77
C MET A 151 -3.38 5.67 -11.09
N ASP A 152 -4.57 5.72 -11.68
CA ASP A 152 -4.85 5.12 -12.98
C ASP A 152 -4.07 5.82 -14.10
N TYR A 153 -3.55 5.02 -15.03
CA TYR A 153 -2.87 5.47 -16.24
C TYR A 153 -3.54 4.84 -17.46
N ASP A 154 -3.74 5.63 -18.50
CA ASP A 154 -4.48 5.20 -19.70
C ASP A 154 -3.92 3.95 -20.36
N LYS A 155 -2.61 3.77 -20.33
CA LYS A 155 -1.91 2.64 -20.96
C LYS A 155 -1.88 1.36 -20.12
N TYR A 156 -2.17 1.43 -18.81
CA TYR A 156 -2.12 0.27 -17.92
C TYR A 156 -3.50 -0.23 -17.54
N GLU A 157 -3.61 -1.53 -17.31
CA GLU A 157 -4.76 -2.12 -16.66
C GLU A 157 -4.92 -1.51 -15.25
N PRO A 158 -6.15 -1.19 -14.80
CA PRO A 158 -6.38 -0.67 -13.47
C PRO A 158 -5.88 -1.64 -12.39
N GLN A 159 -5.25 -1.10 -11.35
CA GLN A 159 -4.82 -1.86 -10.18
C GLN A 159 -5.76 -1.64 -9.01
N GLU A 160 -6.10 -2.70 -8.30
CA GLU A 160 -6.83 -2.57 -7.05
C GLU A 160 -5.94 -1.99 -5.95
N SER A 161 -6.55 -1.24 -5.03
CA SER A 161 -5.87 -0.77 -3.83
C SER A 161 -5.40 -1.95 -2.98
N ARG A 162 -4.24 -1.83 -2.34
CA ARG A 162 -3.65 -2.86 -1.49
C ARG A 162 -3.53 -2.40 -0.06
N ARG A 163 -3.77 -3.32 0.87
CA ARG A 163 -3.57 -3.06 2.29
C ARG A 163 -2.14 -3.40 2.67
N LEU A 164 -1.53 -2.55 3.49
CA LEU A 164 -0.19 -2.71 4.03
C LEU A 164 -0.24 -2.54 5.55
N THR A 165 0.25 -3.53 6.30
CA THR A 165 0.40 -3.41 7.75
C THR A 165 1.79 -2.90 8.07
N VAL A 166 1.87 -1.70 8.63
CA VAL A 166 3.12 -1.13 9.13
C VAL A 166 3.38 -1.64 10.53
N VAL A 167 4.57 -2.18 10.74
CA VAL A 167 5.03 -2.74 12.01
C VAL A 167 6.11 -1.84 12.59
N SER A 168 6.04 -1.62 13.89
CA SER A 168 7.03 -0.82 14.65
C SER A 168 8.46 -1.28 14.40
N GLY A 169 9.35 -0.34 14.09
CA GLY A 169 10.76 -0.59 13.86
C GLY A 169 11.09 -1.36 12.56
N GLN A 170 10.11 -1.59 11.69
CA GLN A 170 10.31 -2.35 10.47
C GLN A 170 9.91 -1.54 9.22
N VAL A 171 10.46 -1.96 8.08
CA VAL A 171 10.02 -1.51 6.75
C VAL A 171 9.07 -2.56 6.19
N SER A 172 7.79 -2.22 6.10
CA SER A 172 6.77 -3.05 5.49
C SER A 172 6.66 -2.73 4.00
N THR A 173 6.63 -3.75 3.14
CA THR A 173 6.69 -3.56 1.68
C THR A 173 5.42 -4.03 1.00
N VAL A 174 4.94 -3.26 0.02
CA VAL A 174 3.88 -3.61 -0.92
C VAL A 174 4.38 -3.46 -2.35
N THR A 175 4.02 -4.42 -3.21
CA THR A 175 4.47 -4.44 -4.60
C THR A 175 3.29 -4.27 -5.56
N PHE A 176 3.47 -3.47 -6.60
CA PHE A 176 2.55 -3.30 -7.72
C PHE A 176 3.26 -3.65 -9.03
N ASN A 177 2.55 -4.33 -9.92
CA ASN A 177 3.06 -4.68 -11.24
C ASN A 177 2.05 -4.27 -12.31
N ASN A 178 2.40 -3.29 -13.15
CA ASN A 178 1.52 -2.82 -14.21
C ASN A 178 1.63 -3.68 -15.47
N LYS A 179 0.48 -4.06 -15.97
CA LYS A 179 0.30 -4.67 -17.28
C LYS A 179 -0.20 -3.63 -18.27
N LEU A 180 0.26 -3.72 -19.49
CA LEU A 180 -0.22 -2.88 -20.58
C LEU A 180 -1.59 -3.36 -21.05
N LYS A 181 -2.46 -2.41 -21.35
CA LYS A 181 -3.78 -2.69 -21.94
C LYS A 181 -3.65 -3.21 -23.35
N ARG A 182 -4.46 -4.20 -23.68
CA ARG A 182 -4.52 -4.85 -24.99
C ARG A 182 -5.95 -4.99 -25.45
N GLY A 183 -6.10 -5.22 -26.73
CA GLY A 183 -7.39 -5.53 -27.37
C GLY A 183 -7.18 -6.34 -28.63
N ASP A 184 -8.27 -6.80 -29.22
CA ASP A 184 -8.28 -7.59 -30.44
C ASP A 184 -8.80 -6.78 -31.62
N LEU A 185 -8.33 -7.11 -32.81
CA LEU A 185 -8.80 -6.56 -34.07
C LEU A 185 -9.16 -7.67 -35.04
N GLN A 186 -10.35 -7.62 -35.58
CA GLN A 186 -10.77 -8.52 -36.67
C GLN A 186 -10.93 -7.75 -37.97
N ILE A 187 -10.36 -8.29 -39.02
CA ILE A 187 -10.52 -7.81 -40.42
C ILE A 187 -11.38 -8.82 -41.17
N VAL A 188 -12.45 -8.34 -41.78
CA VAL A 188 -13.30 -9.16 -42.62
C VAL A 188 -13.01 -8.82 -44.08
N LYS A 189 -12.45 -9.74 -44.80
CA LYS A 189 -12.17 -9.63 -46.25
C LYS A 189 -13.37 -10.03 -47.06
N SER A 190 -13.67 -9.23 -48.09
CA SER A 190 -14.63 -9.60 -49.15
C SER A 190 -14.02 -9.31 -50.51
N SER A 191 -14.32 -10.18 -51.48
CA SER A 191 -13.92 -10.04 -52.87
C SER A 191 -15.07 -10.42 -53.82
N GLU A 192 -15.04 -9.96 -55.06
CA GLU A 192 -16.10 -10.22 -56.04
C GLU A 192 -16.22 -11.73 -56.42
N ASP A 193 -15.12 -12.45 -56.34
CA ASP A 193 -15.06 -13.90 -56.64
C ASP A 193 -15.19 -14.78 -55.39
N ASN A 194 -15.44 -14.20 -54.20
CA ASN A 194 -15.54 -14.86 -52.90
C ASN A 194 -14.28 -15.66 -52.47
N LEU A 195 -13.11 -15.39 -53.07
CA LEU A 195 -11.84 -16.00 -52.69
C LEU A 195 -11.19 -15.16 -51.58
N ASN A 196 -11.67 -15.36 -50.36
CA ASN A 196 -11.29 -14.51 -49.21
C ASN A 196 -10.36 -15.20 -48.19
N GLU A 197 -10.11 -16.52 -48.36
CA GLU A 197 -9.20 -17.28 -47.51
C GLU A 197 -7.73 -17.08 -47.93
N GLY A 198 -6.83 -17.10 -46.94
CA GLY A 198 -5.38 -17.01 -47.14
C GLY A 198 -4.85 -15.63 -47.51
N VAL A 199 -5.63 -14.58 -47.32
CA VAL A 199 -5.22 -13.20 -47.57
C VAL A 199 -4.49 -12.67 -46.34
N THR A 200 -3.27 -12.16 -46.55
CA THR A 200 -2.43 -11.62 -45.45
C THR A 200 -2.68 -10.13 -45.22
N PHE A 201 -2.85 -9.76 -43.97
CA PHE A 201 -2.93 -8.39 -43.51
C PHE A 201 -1.74 -8.07 -42.61
N HIS A 202 -1.22 -6.84 -42.73
CA HIS A 202 -0.15 -6.28 -41.95
C HIS A 202 -0.70 -5.13 -41.09
N LEU A 203 -0.57 -5.25 -39.76
CA LEU A 203 -0.92 -4.24 -38.77
C LEU A 203 0.35 -3.62 -38.23
N TYR A 204 0.50 -2.30 -38.30
CA TYR A 204 1.69 -1.63 -37.81
C TYR A 204 1.44 -0.23 -37.28
N GLY A 205 2.33 0.22 -36.44
CA GLY A 205 2.32 1.55 -35.83
C GLY A 205 2.93 1.58 -34.44
N THR A 206 2.58 2.57 -33.67
CA THR A 206 3.10 2.74 -32.31
C THR A 206 1.94 2.73 -31.32
N SER A 207 2.06 1.88 -30.29
CA SER A 207 1.07 1.77 -29.22
C SER A 207 1.01 3.01 -28.34
N LEU A 208 -0.03 3.12 -27.49
CA LEU A 208 -0.15 4.16 -26.47
C LEU A 208 1.05 4.17 -25.50
N SER A 209 1.65 3.01 -25.24
CA SER A 209 2.86 2.89 -24.40
C SER A 209 4.15 3.30 -25.10
N GLY A 210 4.11 3.59 -26.41
CA GLY A 210 5.28 3.93 -27.22
C GLY A 210 6.06 2.72 -27.75
N ILE A 211 5.50 1.51 -27.62
CA ILE A 211 6.07 0.28 -28.17
C ILE A 211 5.58 0.12 -29.60
N ALA A 212 6.49 -0.23 -30.51
CA ALA A 212 6.13 -0.51 -31.91
C ALA A 212 5.32 -1.83 -31.98
N VAL A 213 4.29 -1.80 -32.82
CA VAL A 213 3.49 -2.97 -33.20
C VAL A 213 3.73 -3.22 -34.68
N ASP A 214 4.02 -4.48 -35.02
CA ASP A 214 4.34 -4.93 -36.38
C ASP A 214 3.93 -6.40 -36.48
N GLU A 215 2.67 -6.64 -36.84
CA GLU A 215 2.04 -7.96 -36.77
C GLU A 215 1.36 -8.31 -38.10
N TYR A 216 1.26 -9.60 -38.36
CA TYR A 216 0.59 -10.16 -39.56
C TYR A 216 -0.47 -11.15 -39.14
N ALA A 217 -1.59 -11.11 -39.85
CA ALA A 217 -2.65 -12.09 -39.71
C ALA A 217 -3.16 -12.53 -41.09
N VAL A 218 -3.61 -13.79 -41.20
CA VAL A 218 -4.10 -14.38 -42.45
C VAL A 218 -5.57 -14.72 -42.27
N THR A 219 -6.37 -14.45 -43.31
CA THR A 219 -7.79 -14.77 -43.27
C THR A 219 -8.05 -16.27 -43.30
N ASP A 220 -9.00 -16.67 -42.47
CA ASP A 220 -9.55 -18.04 -42.44
C ASP A 220 -10.51 -18.34 -43.60
N GLU A 221 -11.14 -19.51 -43.57
CA GLU A 221 -12.14 -19.97 -44.56
C GLU A 221 -13.37 -19.05 -44.67
N ASN A 222 -13.62 -18.22 -43.60
CA ASN A 222 -14.71 -17.24 -43.56
C ASN A 222 -14.25 -15.85 -44.03
N GLY A 223 -12.99 -15.70 -44.43
CA GLY A 223 -12.38 -14.42 -44.79
C GLY A 223 -12.06 -13.50 -43.62
N VAL A 224 -11.87 -14.09 -42.41
CA VAL A 224 -11.58 -13.30 -41.18
C VAL A 224 -10.11 -13.43 -40.80
N ALA A 225 -9.40 -12.33 -40.69
CA ALA A 225 -8.07 -12.23 -40.07
C ALA A 225 -8.21 -11.63 -38.69
N THR A 226 -7.61 -12.26 -37.66
CA THR A 226 -7.67 -11.79 -36.27
C THR A 226 -6.27 -11.48 -35.76
N PHE A 227 -6.11 -10.28 -35.20
CA PHE A 227 -4.98 -9.87 -34.41
C PHE A 227 -5.42 -9.91 -32.94
N GLU A 228 -4.84 -10.78 -32.14
CA GLU A 228 -5.19 -10.99 -30.75
C GLU A 228 -4.15 -10.37 -29.82
N ASP A 229 -4.58 -9.92 -28.64
CA ASP A 229 -3.72 -9.44 -27.56
C ASP A 229 -2.77 -8.31 -27.98
N VAL A 230 -3.22 -7.44 -28.88
CA VAL A 230 -2.45 -6.32 -29.41
C VAL A 230 -2.46 -5.15 -28.41
N LEU A 231 -1.33 -4.53 -28.19
CA LEU A 231 -1.25 -3.29 -27.38
C LEU A 231 -2.22 -2.24 -27.92
N ILE A 232 -2.93 -1.52 -27.04
CA ILE A 232 -3.88 -0.49 -27.47
C ILE A 232 -3.19 0.65 -28.19
N SER A 233 -3.86 1.21 -29.20
CA SER A 233 -3.43 2.42 -29.86
C SER A 233 -3.77 3.65 -29.02
N GLY A 234 -3.00 4.74 -29.18
CA GLY A 234 -3.29 6.03 -28.59
C GLY A 234 -4.23 6.87 -29.46
N SER A 235 -3.99 8.17 -29.46
CA SER A 235 -4.67 9.13 -30.34
C SER A 235 -4.35 8.89 -31.81
N THR A 236 -3.21 8.27 -32.13
CA THR A 236 -2.83 7.82 -33.46
C THR A 236 -3.17 6.35 -33.60
N PRO A 237 -4.16 5.97 -34.42
CA PRO A 237 -4.50 4.57 -34.68
C PRO A 237 -3.36 3.83 -35.40
N TYR A 238 -3.39 2.51 -35.35
CA TYR A 238 -2.56 1.68 -36.23
C TYR A 238 -3.01 1.79 -37.67
N THR A 239 -2.12 1.41 -38.57
CA THR A 239 -2.42 1.20 -39.98
C THR A 239 -2.55 -0.30 -40.24
N VAL A 240 -3.57 -0.70 -40.96
CA VAL A 240 -3.73 -2.06 -41.48
C VAL A 240 -3.82 -2.03 -43.00
N GLU A 241 -3.06 -2.89 -43.65
CA GLU A 241 -3.04 -3.00 -45.11
C GLU A 241 -3.03 -4.47 -45.54
N GLU A 242 -3.60 -4.75 -46.71
CA GLU A 242 -3.49 -6.05 -47.35
C GLU A 242 -2.12 -6.19 -47.99
N VAL A 243 -1.46 -7.31 -47.77
CA VAL A 243 -0.13 -7.62 -48.30
C VAL A 243 -0.26 -8.66 -49.41
N ASP A 244 0.57 -8.54 -50.46
CA ASP A 244 0.61 -9.47 -51.58
C ASP A 244 -0.74 -9.63 -52.31
N THR A 245 -1.45 -8.51 -52.50
CA THR A 245 -2.70 -8.50 -53.26
C THR A 245 -2.49 -9.11 -54.63
N ALA A 246 -3.32 -10.17 -54.96
CA ALA A 246 -3.22 -10.85 -56.25
C ALA A 246 -3.43 -9.87 -57.40
N VAL A 247 -2.69 -10.04 -58.52
CA VAL A 247 -2.66 -9.11 -59.64
C VAL A 247 -4.03 -8.90 -60.35
N ARG A 248 -5.01 -9.76 -60.08
CA ARG A 248 -6.38 -9.63 -60.56
C ARG A 248 -7.24 -8.66 -59.76
N TYR A 249 -6.77 -8.15 -58.61
CA TYR A 249 -7.50 -7.26 -57.78
C TYR A 249 -6.85 -5.84 -57.82
N VAL A 250 -7.66 -4.87 -57.55
CA VAL A 250 -7.17 -3.53 -57.22
C VAL A 250 -6.59 -3.56 -55.82
N VAL A 251 -5.39 -3.03 -55.62
CA VAL A 251 -4.77 -2.95 -54.29
C VAL A 251 -5.63 -2.04 -53.40
N PRO A 252 -6.14 -2.57 -52.27
CA PRO A 252 -6.91 -1.75 -51.34
C PRO A 252 -6.06 -0.68 -50.73
N GLU A 253 -6.68 0.46 -50.40
CA GLU A 253 -6.00 1.49 -49.57
C GLU A 253 -5.83 0.98 -48.13
N ALA A 254 -4.69 1.35 -47.54
CA ALA A 254 -4.44 1.09 -46.11
C ALA A 254 -5.49 1.82 -45.24
N GLN A 255 -5.92 1.17 -44.19
CA GLN A 255 -6.97 1.65 -43.29
C GLN A 255 -6.43 1.98 -41.90
N SER A 256 -7.13 2.90 -41.27
CA SER A 256 -6.89 3.26 -39.86
C SER A 256 -7.55 2.25 -38.94
N ALA A 257 -6.78 1.67 -38.02
CA ALA A 257 -7.21 0.62 -37.12
C ALA A 257 -6.99 1.01 -35.64
N PRO A 258 -7.96 1.68 -34.99
CA PRO A 258 -7.87 1.95 -33.57
C PRO A 258 -8.13 0.67 -32.76
N ILE A 259 -7.23 0.33 -31.84
CA ILE A 259 -7.40 -0.76 -30.90
C ILE A 259 -7.60 -0.18 -29.50
N LYS A 260 -8.66 -0.60 -28.84
CA LYS A 260 -9.09 -0.16 -27.52
C LYS A 260 -9.12 -1.34 -26.55
N TRP A 261 -9.01 -1.03 -25.28
CA TRP A 261 -9.17 -1.96 -24.16
C TRP A 261 -10.62 -2.14 -23.75
#